data_97d9f1b8e996993ece45db4843229715
#
_entry.id   97d9f1b8e996993ece45db4843229715
#
_cell.length_a   1.000
_cell.length_b   1.000
_cell.length_c   1.000
_cell.angle_alpha   90.00
_cell.angle_beta   90.00
_cell.angle_gamma   90.00
#
_symmetry.space_group_name_H-M   'P 1'
#
loop_
_entity.id
_entity.type
_entity.pdbx_description
1 polymer ?
#
loop_
_entity_poly.entity_id
_entity_poly.type
_entity_poly.pdbx_seq_one_letter_code
_entity_poly.pdbx_strand_id
1 'polypeptide(L)'
;MLRKRVFLGFVIVMILCLLENKALPNKPKQELCIKSDVYNSSKYCSLRGNYYSQLFWNYYVGFLCYNYSNNARFTNKYKSDMTYDFTCNGNDFRLPVALVNDSTIALYDYKEAESADLLRKSFKSEELFNNYLKCCKEAEDCCSQFMTDTNIISTRDECPVVWDGWSCFPNTAVNTTKTLQCSSQVYESPDNVCTLESKKECYWNGTLELALWNQQTDYSSCKIAPVYQGRYEYYVIALIISVVCSFPAIVIFVTIPSLRNTKRVIFHRNLLITLVVRNILNILLKQLVLIDALLTPAQTRGVMEGNSVWCRTLSFFSSSAMNSVYACMLVDGYYLHKVIVRTFAKEPHMITIYVVITVLTFLPSLIWATILGVKHRISCWVVDTNGEQWSVDSFRLLILIINAVLLLDIIRIMLSKMKQGNTTTQTMAAFRATLFLIPLFGLQFLITAKKTVINDTCFAEDIYEYFRYTMEAAQGMFVAILFCYANTEVHNELKNVYRKLIIHLHQRYGWNIGGNNFSRRRTTTGTYVGARGSNNQF
;
A
#
# COMPACT_ATOMS: atom_id res chain seq x y z
N MET A 1 -37.95 -10.68 62.35
CA MET A 1 -37.40 -11.60 61.33
C MET A 1 -36.50 -10.94 60.30
N LEU A 2 -36.63 -9.65 59.99
CA LEU A 2 -35.82 -8.94 58.95
C LEU A 2 -34.35 -8.73 59.34
N ARG A 3 -34.02 -8.48 60.62
CA ARG A 3 -32.64 -8.24 61.07
C ARG A 3 -31.70 -9.46 60.97
N LYS A 4 -32.21 -10.70 61.06
CA LYS A 4 -31.40 -11.92 60.91
C LYS A 4 -31.06 -12.25 59.46
N ARG A 5 -31.88 -11.82 58.49
CA ARG A 5 -31.59 -12.06 57.05
C ARG A 5 -30.54 -11.09 56.52
N VAL A 6 -30.48 -9.84 56.99
CA VAL A 6 -29.46 -8.85 56.58
C VAL A 6 -28.08 -9.22 57.14
N PHE A 7 -28.04 -9.75 58.38
CA PHE A 7 -26.78 -10.17 58.99
C PHE A 7 -26.21 -11.45 58.34
N LEU A 8 -27.07 -12.38 57.93
CA LEU A 8 -26.66 -13.60 57.19
C LEU A 8 -26.15 -13.25 55.79
N GLY A 9 -26.77 -12.28 55.07
CA GLY A 9 -26.32 -11.79 53.78
C GLY A 9 -24.94 -11.10 53.84
N PHE A 10 -24.70 -10.31 54.92
CA PHE A 10 -23.40 -9.64 55.12
C PHE A 10 -22.27 -10.63 55.44
N VAL A 11 -22.56 -11.66 56.25
CA VAL A 11 -21.62 -12.74 56.57
C VAL A 11 -21.30 -13.61 55.35
N ILE A 12 -22.28 -13.89 54.51
CA ILE A 12 -22.07 -14.66 53.24
C ILE A 12 -21.24 -13.82 52.23
N VAL A 13 -21.49 -12.53 52.12
CA VAL A 13 -20.69 -11.62 51.26
C VAL A 13 -19.27 -11.48 51.83
N MET A 14 -19.09 -11.38 53.14
CA MET A 14 -17.76 -11.34 53.78
C MET A 14 -17.01 -12.67 53.63
N ILE A 15 -17.71 -13.82 53.70
CA ILE A 15 -17.11 -15.15 53.49
C ILE A 15 -16.77 -15.32 52.00
N LEU A 16 -17.58 -14.80 51.06
CA LEU A 16 -17.27 -14.81 49.63
C LEU A 16 -16.11 -13.90 49.29
N CYS A 17 -15.98 -12.72 49.92
CA CYS A 17 -14.78 -11.85 49.78
C CYS A 17 -13.53 -12.47 50.42
N LEU A 18 -13.66 -13.30 51.46
CA LEU A 18 -12.53 -14.02 52.06
C LEU A 18 -12.14 -15.32 51.30
N LEU A 19 -13.01 -15.81 50.45
CA LEU A 19 -12.74 -16.98 49.60
C LEU A 19 -12.16 -16.62 48.21
N GLU A 20 -12.10 -15.33 47.83
CA GLU A 20 -11.44 -14.86 46.60
C GLU A 20 -9.93 -14.61 46.76
N ASN A 21 -9.33 -14.89 47.90
CA ASN A 21 -7.86 -15.07 47.95
C ASN A 21 -7.50 -16.45 47.38
N LYS A 22 -7.69 -16.62 46.07
CA LYS A 22 -7.11 -17.74 45.32
C LYS A 22 -5.59 -17.67 45.50
N ALA A 23 -5.05 -18.58 46.28
CA ALA A 23 -3.59 -18.74 46.42
C ALA A 23 -3.01 -19.03 45.03
N LEU A 24 -2.18 -18.10 44.52
CA LEU A 24 -1.39 -18.31 43.33
C LEU A 24 -0.47 -19.54 43.49
N PRO A 25 -0.23 -20.30 42.43
CA PRO A 25 0.55 -21.53 42.51
C PRO A 25 1.98 -21.26 43.02
N ASN A 26 2.44 -22.09 43.94
CA ASN A 26 3.67 -21.95 44.74
C ASN A 26 4.99 -22.16 43.96
N LYS A 27 4.96 -22.43 42.64
CA LYS A 27 6.13 -22.89 41.89
C LYS A 27 7.19 -21.85 41.50
N PRO A 28 6.92 -20.57 41.21
CA PRO A 28 7.98 -19.67 40.71
C PRO A 28 8.93 -19.13 41.79
N LYS A 29 8.57 -19.19 43.08
CA LYS A 29 9.35 -18.55 44.16
C LYS A 29 10.76 -19.08 44.33
N GLN A 30 10.96 -20.38 44.21
CA GLN A 30 12.23 -21.03 44.52
C GLN A 30 13.22 -21.00 43.34
N GLU A 31 12.73 -21.07 42.09
CA GLU A 31 13.56 -20.98 40.90
C GLU A 31 14.10 -19.57 40.64
N LEU A 32 13.32 -18.53 40.92
CA LEU A 32 13.74 -17.12 40.77
C LEU A 32 14.87 -16.76 41.72
N CYS A 33 14.83 -17.25 42.97
CA CYS A 33 15.92 -17.01 43.95
C CYS A 33 17.19 -17.79 43.59
N ILE A 34 17.08 -18.99 43.02
CA ILE A 34 18.23 -19.79 42.57
C ILE A 34 18.89 -19.17 41.34
N LYS A 35 18.11 -18.59 40.42
CA LYS A 35 18.65 -17.86 39.25
C LYS A 35 19.38 -16.58 39.66
N SER A 36 19.01 -15.93 40.80
CA SER A 36 19.69 -14.72 41.28
C SER A 36 21.14 -14.99 41.72
N ASP A 37 21.43 -16.21 42.20
CA ASP A 37 22.78 -16.60 42.65
C ASP A 37 23.71 -16.99 41.47
N VAL A 38 23.14 -17.34 40.31
CA VAL A 38 23.89 -17.71 39.10
C VAL A 38 24.24 -16.46 38.25
N TYR A 39 23.44 -15.41 38.29
CA TYR A 39 23.76 -14.16 37.62
C TYR A 39 24.68 -13.32 38.51
N ASN A 40 25.86 -13.00 38.00
CA ASN A 40 26.83 -12.13 38.66
C ASN A 40 26.15 -10.83 39.13
N SER A 41 25.90 -10.73 40.44
CA SER A 41 25.04 -9.71 41.07
C SER A 41 25.63 -8.29 41.07
N SER A 42 26.79 -8.09 40.43
CA SER A 42 27.54 -6.83 40.44
C SER A 42 27.19 -5.87 39.30
N LYS A 43 26.42 -6.30 38.28
CA LYS A 43 26.07 -5.43 37.15
C LYS A 43 24.64 -4.91 37.27
N TYR A 44 24.54 -3.57 37.30
CA TYR A 44 23.26 -2.88 37.33
C TYR A 44 22.97 -2.20 35.98
N CYS A 45 21.70 -2.15 35.61
CA CYS A 45 21.22 -1.49 34.41
C CYS A 45 20.18 -0.41 34.76
N SER A 46 20.25 0.72 34.11
CA SER A 46 19.39 1.87 34.39
C SER A 46 18.14 1.89 33.49
N LEU A 47 16.96 1.96 34.10
CA LEU A 47 15.69 2.15 33.44
C LEU A 47 14.90 3.27 34.14
N ARG A 48 14.69 4.37 33.44
CA ARG A 48 13.92 5.52 33.94
C ARG A 48 14.40 6.03 35.31
N GLY A 49 15.71 6.07 35.53
CA GLY A 49 16.32 6.52 36.76
C GLY A 49 16.37 5.51 37.90
N ASN A 50 15.86 4.31 37.69
CA ASN A 50 15.97 3.19 38.63
C ASN A 50 17.05 2.21 38.16
N TYR A 51 17.77 1.62 39.12
CA TYR A 51 18.82 0.66 38.87
C TYR A 51 18.34 -0.76 39.20
N TYR A 52 18.47 -1.64 38.25
CA TYR A 52 18.06 -3.05 38.36
C TYR A 52 19.25 -3.97 38.13
N SER A 53 19.34 -5.06 38.91
CA SER A 53 20.26 -6.15 38.57
C SER A 53 19.85 -6.77 37.22
N GLN A 54 20.79 -7.39 36.52
CA GLN A 54 20.57 -7.92 35.17
C GLN A 54 19.39 -8.90 35.09
N LEU A 55 19.13 -9.69 36.15
CA LEU A 55 17.99 -10.59 36.22
C LEU A 55 16.66 -9.82 36.19
N PHE A 56 16.51 -8.84 37.08
CA PHE A 56 15.28 -8.02 37.15
C PHE A 56 15.11 -7.13 35.94
N TRP A 57 16.21 -6.68 35.35
CA TRP A 57 16.21 -5.97 34.08
C TRP A 57 15.47 -6.75 33.01
N ASN A 58 15.79 -8.03 32.79
CA ASN A 58 15.18 -8.86 31.76
C ASN A 58 13.66 -9.00 31.94
N TYR A 59 13.18 -9.14 33.16
CA TYR A 59 11.74 -9.20 33.45
C TYR A 59 11.02 -7.87 33.14
N TYR A 60 11.54 -6.76 33.65
CA TYR A 60 10.94 -5.45 33.42
C TYR A 60 10.95 -5.05 31.96
N VAL A 61 12.00 -5.37 31.25
CA VAL A 61 12.10 -5.09 29.82
C VAL A 61 11.14 -5.98 29.03
N GLY A 62 11.05 -7.27 29.34
CA GLY A 62 10.07 -8.16 28.74
C GLY A 62 8.64 -7.66 28.94
N PHE A 63 8.32 -7.18 30.16
CA PHE A 63 7.05 -6.53 30.42
C PHE A 63 6.82 -5.28 29.56
N LEU A 64 7.82 -4.40 29.44
CA LEU A 64 7.69 -3.18 28.63
C LEU A 64 7.54 -3.49 27.14
N CYS A 65 8.35 -4.42 26.60
CA CYS A 65 8.24 -4.86 25.21
C CYS A 65 6.86 -5.46 24.90
N TYR A 66 6.28 -6.20 25.85
CA TYR A 66 4.93 -6.77 25.69
C TYR A 66 3.85 -5.69 25.82
N ASN A 67 3.91 -4.89 26.88
CA ASN A 67 2.86 -3.93 27.22
C ASN A 67 2.77 -2.77 26.23
N TYR A 68 3.90 -2.29 25.71
CA TYR A 68 3.96 -1.22 24.72
C TYR A 68 3.70 -1.70 23.28
N SER A 69 3.67 -3.00 23.04
CA SER A 69 3.21 -3.53 21.76
C SER A 69 1.74 -3.20 21.51
N ASN A 70 1.43 -2.78 20.27
CA ASN A 70 0.07 -2.43 19.86
C ASN A 70 -0.90 -3.62 20.07
N ASN A 71 -2.11 -3.35 20.59
CA ASN A 71 -3.14 -4.36 20.79
C ASN A 71 -3.52 -5.11 19.50
N ALA A 72 -3.37 -4.48 18.33
CA ALA A 72 -3.61 -5.11 17.03
C ALA A 72 -2.71 -6.33 16.76
N ARG A 73 -1.57 -6.47 17.45
CA ARG A 73 -0.62 -7.60 17.32
C ARG A 73 -1.08 -8.86 18.07
N PHE A 74 -2.04 -8.73 18.98
CA PHE A 74 -2.48 -9.83 19.83
C PHE A 74 -3.80 -10.42 19.35
N THR A 75 -3.96 -11.74 19.51
CA THR A 75 -5.26 -12.41 19.44
C THR A 75 -6.05 -12.12 20.72
N ASN A 76 -5.37 -12.26 21.87
CA ASN A 76 -5.89 -11.91 23.18
C ASN A 76 -4.73 -11.43 24.05
N LYS A 77 -4.58 -10.11 24.23
CA LYS A 77 -3.54 -9.54 25.08
C LYS A 77 -3.85 -9.86 26.53
N TYR A 78 -2.92 -10.52 27.20
CA TYR A 78 -3.08 -10.84 28.61
C TYR A 78 -3.02 -9.56 29.46
N LYS A 79 -3.75 -9.56 30.59
CA LYS A 79 -3.69 -8.49 31.56
C LYS A 79 -2.29 -8.45 32.16
N SER A 80 -1.69 -7.27 32.14
CA SER A 80 -0.30 -7.03 32.56
C SER A 80 -0.15 -6.03 33.72
N ASP A 81 -1.26 -5.67 34.33
CA ASP A 81 -1.34 -4.74 35.47
C ASP A 81 -1.18 -5.43 36.84
N MET A 82 -1.00 -6.74 36.83
CA MET A 82 -0.79 -7.52 38.05
C MET A 82 0.70 -7.62 38.38
N THR A 83 1.00 -7.56 39.66
CA THR A 83 2.34 -7.81 40.22
C THR A 83 2.32 -9.02 41.11
N TYR A 84 3.40 -9.77 41.07
CA TYR A 84 3.65 -10.90 41.94
C TYR A 84 4.72 -10.53 42.94
N ASP A 85 4.38 -10.61 44.25
CA ASP A 85 5.30 -10.34 45.35
C ASP A 85 6.05 -11.63 45.71
N PHE A 86 7.36 -11.56 45.80
CA PHE A 86 8.19 -12.65 46.26
C PHE A 86 9.38 -12.14 47.06
N THR A 87 9.85 -12.95 47.99
CA THR A 87 10.97 -12.63 48.86
C THR A 87 12.15 -13.49 48.54
N CYS A 88 13.31 -12.88 48.21
CA CYS A 88 14.59 -13.58 48.00
C CYS A 88 15.64 -13.00 48.96
N ASN A 89 16.33 -13.87 49.67
CA ASN A 89 17.43 -13.48 50.56
C ASN A 89 17.05 -12.37 51.55
N GLY A 90 15.80 -12.38 52.03
CA GLY A 90 15.29 -11.37 52.97
C GLY A 90 14.83 -10.04 52.36
N ASN A 91 14.90 -9.90 51.03
CA ASN A 91 14.40 -8.73 50.30
C ASN A 91 13.09 -9.05 49.56
N ASP A 92 12.13 -8.16 49.66
CA ASP A 92 10.86 -8.25 48.97
C ASP A 92 10.93 -7.61 47.58
N PHE A 93 10.48 -8.32 46.57
CA PHE A 93 10.47 -7.90 45.17
C PHE A 93 9.06 -7.97 44.60
N ARG A 94 8.74 -7.04 43.68
CA ARG A 94 7.50 -7.01 42.93
C ARG A 94 7.82 -7.14 41.44
N LEU A 95 7.35 -8.21 40.80
CA LEU A 95 7.52 -8.41 39.36
C LEU A 95 6.20 -8.28 38.64
N PRO A 96 6.14 -7.60 37.49
CA PRO A 96 4.98 -7.63 36.63
C PRO A 96 4.81 -9.03 36.03
N VAL A 97 3.57 -9.52 36.00
CA VAL A 97 3.21 -10.82 35.46
C VAL A 97 2.04 -10.72 34.49
N ALA A 98 1.99 -11.63 33.52
CA ALA A 98 0.86 -11.77 32.63
C ALA A 98 -0.13 -12.79 33.19
N LEU A 99 -1.39 -12.38 33.35
CA LEU A 99 -2.47 -13.30 33.75
C LEU A 99 -3.05 -13.97 32.51
N VAL A 100 -2.71 -15.26 32.33
CA VAL A 100 -3.16 -16.05 31.18
C VAL A 100 -4.60 -16.53 31.38
N ASN A 101 -4.87 -17.09 32.58
CA ASN A 101 -6.19 -17.52 33.05
C ASN A 101 -6.30 -17.16 34.53
N ASP A 102 -7.50 -17.32 35.12
CA ASP A 102 -7.76 -17.02 36.55
C ASP A 102 -6.77 -17.66 37.55
N SER A 103 -5.99 -18.67 37.10
CA SER A 103 -5.05 -19.40 37.97
C SER A 103 -3.66 -19.58 37.36
N THR A 104 -3.45 -19.18 36.09
CA THR A 104 -2.16 -19.36 35.38
C THR A 104 -1.54 -18.02 35.11
N ILE A 105 -0.30 -17.85 35.54
CA ILE A 105 0.52 -16.65 35.28
C ILE A 105 1.70 -17.01 34.37
N ALA A 106 2.09 -16.08 33.48
CA ALA A 106 3.34 -16.16 32.73
C ALA A 106 4.25 -15.01 33.15
N LEU A 107 5.52 -15.31 33.34
CA LEU A 107 6.55 -14.31 33.56
C LEU A 107 6.96 -13.67 32.24
N TYR A 108 7.43 -12.44 32.27
CA TYR A 108 7.93 -11.77 31.07
C TYR A 108 9.40 -12.10 30.81
N ASP A 109 9.80 -13.36 31.07
CA ASP A 109 11.13 -13.87 30.74
C ASP A 109 11.08 -14.69 29.43
N TYR A 110 11.63 -14.12 28.37
CA TYR A 110 11.66 -14.78 27.07
C TYR A 110 12.61 -15.99 27.00
N LYS A 111 13.50 -16.15 28.00
CA LYS A 111 14.43 -17.28 28.12
C LYS A 111 13.80 -18.48 28.82
N GLU A 112 12.70 -18.27 29.53
CA GLU A 112 11.96 -19.35 30.17
C GLU A 112 10.96 -19.98 29.20
N ALA A 113 11.20 -21.22 28.81
CA ALA A 113 10.45 -21.88 27.73
C ALA A 113 8.94 -21.95 27.98
N GLU A 114 8.52 -22.20 29.24
CA GLU A 114 7.09 -22.31 29.60
C GLU A 114 6.39 -20.95 29.48
N SER A 115 6.96 -19.90 30.07
CA SER A 115 6.42 -18.55 30.00
C SER A 115 6.47 -17.99 28.57
N ALA A 116 7.54 -18.24 27.82
CA ALA A 116 7.66 -17.82 26.43
C ALA A 116 6.58 -18.49 25.55
N ASP A 117 6.27 -19.78 25.76
CA ASP A 117 5.20 -20.48 25.03
C ASP A 117 3.82 -19.96 25.37
N LEU A 118 3.58 -19.63 26.64
CA LEU A 118 2.33 -18.98 27.07
C LEU A 118 2.15 -17.61 26.42
N LEU A 119 3.19 -16.76 26.45
CA LEU A 119 3.15 -15.44 25.82
C LEU A 119 2.98 -15.54 24.30
N ARG A 120 3.63 -16.51 23.63
CA ARG A 120 3.50 -16.76 22.20
C ARG A 120 2.03 -16.95 21.78
N LYS A 121 1.25 -17.70 22.55
CA LYS A 121 -0.17 -17.97 22.29
C LYS A 121 -1.04 -16.70 22.29
N SER A 122 -0.58 -15.62 22.91
CA SER A 122 -1.28 -14.33 22.89
C SER A 122 -1.13 -13.57 21.59
N PHE A 123 -0.06 -13.81 20.82
CA PHE A 123 0.22 -13.12 19.55
C PHE A 123 -0.57 -13.74 18.37
N LYS A 124 -0.90 -12.91 17.37
CA LYS A 124 -1.60 -13.35 16.15
C LYS A 124 -0.75 -14.20 15.21
N SER A 125 0.56 -14.00 15.21
CA SER A 125 1.48 -14.73 14.34
C SER A 125 2.82 -14.94 15.02
N GLU A 126 3.57 -15.96 14.56
CA GLU A 126 4.93 -16.26 15.02
C GLU A 126 5.89 -15.09 14.76
N GLU A 127 5.71 -14.39 13.66
CA GLU A 127 6.51 -13.23 13.29
C GLU A 127 6.36 -12.08 14.30
N LEU A 128 5.15 -11.81 14.76
CA LEU A 128 4.89 -10.79 15.78
C LEU A 128 5.50 -11.17 17.15
N PHE A 129 5.51 -12.46 17.48
CA PHE A 129 6.21 -12.96 18.66
C PHE A 129 7.74 -12.82 18.50
N ASN A 130 8.30 -13.11 17.33
CA ASN A 130 9.73 -12.91 17.04
C ASN A 130 10.13 -11.43 17.17
N ASN A 131 9.27 -10.49 16.79
CA ASN A 131 9.50 -9.06 17.02
C ASN A 131 9.56 -8.74 18.51
N TYR A 132 8.69 -9.34 19.34
CA TYR A 132 8.77 -9.22 20.80
C TYR A 132 10.11 -9.77 21.34
N LEU A 133 10.54 -10.95 20.89
CA LEU A 133 11.83 -11.53 21.29
C LEU A 133 13.01 -10.63 20.89
N LYS A 134 12.94 -10.01 19.71
CA LYS A 134 13.96 -9.06 19.25
C LYS A 134 14.05 -7.84 20.17
N CYS A 135 12.90 -7.26 20.58
CA CYS A 135 12.88 -6.17 21.56
C CYS A 135 13.57 -6.57 22.88
N CYS A 136 13.23 -7.73 23.42
CA CYS A 136 13.82 -8.22 24.67
C CYS A 136 15.35 -8.39 24.56
N LYS A 137 15.81 -8.94 23.42
CA LYS A 137 17.23 -9.14 23.15
C LYS A 137 17.97 -7.81 22.97
N GLU A 138 17.42 -6.87 22.21
CA GLU A 138 18.01 -5.52 22.05
C GLU A 138 18.16 -4.79 23.39
N ALA A 139 17.21 -4.97 24.30
CA ALA A 139 17.29 -4.39 25.62
C ALA A 139 18.31 -5.10 26.52
N GLU A 140 18.45 -6.41 26.41
CA GLU A 140 19.50 -7.16 27.10
C GLU A 140 20.88 -6.75 26.59
N ASP A 141 21.05 -6.59 25.28
CA ASP A 141 22.27 -6.10 24.65
C ASP A 141 22.59 -4.67 25.11
N CYS A 142 21.57 -3.80 25.24
CA CYS A 142 21.73 -2.46 25.80
C CYS A 142 22.32 -2.48 27.21
N CYS A 143 21.80 -3.33 28.07
CA CYS A 143 22.33 -3.50 29.42
C CYS A 143 23.73 -4.13 29.42
N SER A 144 23.92 -5.24 28.70
CA SER A 144 25.15 -6.04 28.80
C SER A 144 26.36 -5.41 28.11
N GLN A 145 26.14 -4.74 26.98
CA GLN A 145 27.23 -4.21 26.15
C GLN A 145 27.46 -2.71 26.33
N PHE A 146 26.39 -1.92 26.50
CA PHE A 146 26.47 -0.47 26.48
C PHE A 146 26.41 0.19 27.85
N MET A 147 25.77 -0.42 28.86
CA MET A 147 25.73 0.13 30.22
C MET A 147 26.90 -0.36 31.04
N THR A 148 27.74 0.54 31.51
CA THR A 148 28.83 0.31 32.43
C THR A 148 28.59 1.11 33.72
N ASP A 149 29.23 0.74 34.81
CA ASP A 149 29.04 1.44 36.08
C ASP A 149 29.34 2.94 36.02
N THR A 150 30.16 3.37 35.06
CA THR A 150 30.52 4.78 34.86
C THR A 150 29.56 5.55 33.96
N ASN A 151 28.93 4.90 33.00
CA ASN A 151 28.11 5.57 31.98
C ASN A 151 26.59 5.50 32.22
N ILE A 152 26.15 4.84 33.27
CA ILE A 152 24.76 4.84 33.73
C ILE A 152 24.41 6.01 34.66
N ILE A 153 25.41 6.79 35.10
CA ILE A 153 25.24 7.91 36.00
C ILE A 153 25.27 9.20 35.19
N SER A 154 24.31 10.08 35.43
CA SER A 154 24.28 11.44 34.86
C SER A 154 25.49 12.25 35.32
N THR A 155 26.17 12.90 34.40
CA THR A 155 27.26 13.84 34.66
C THR A 155 26.83 15.28 34.36
N ARG A 156 27.73 16.24 34.57
CA ARG A 156 27.46 17.64 34.18
C ARG A 156 27.42 17.82 32.66
N ASP A 157 28.22 17.04 31.92
CA ASP A 157 28.47 17.28 30.50
C ASP A 157 27.68 16.32 29.59
N GLU A 158 27.24 15.15 30.11
CA GLU A 158 26.61 14.10 29.30
C GLU A 158 25.43 13.42 30.02
N CYS A 159 24.38 13.12 29.26
CA CYS A 159 23.34 12.21 29.66
C CYS A 159 23.83 10.76 29.61
N PRO A 160 23.40 9.91 30.55
CA PRO A 160 23.83 8.51 30.63
C PRO A 160 23.21 7.65 29.50
N VAL A 161 23.77 6.43 29.30
CA VAL A 161 23.13 5.41 28.48
C VAL A 161 21.77 5.06 29.09
N VAL A 162 20.73 5.02 28.25
CA VAL A 162 19.38 4.72 28.71
C VAL A 162 18.63 3.83 27.70
N TRP A 163 17.91 2.85 28.22
CA TRP A 163 16.87 2.15 27.51
C TRP A 163 15.53 2.84 27.75
N ASP A 164 14.83 3.28 26.70
CA ASP A 164 13.57 4.02 26.83
C ASP A 164 12.31 3.14 26.75
N GLY A 165 12.49 1.86 26.45
CA GLY A 165 11.42 0.88 26.22
C GLY A 165 11.45 0.27 24.82
N TRP A 166 12.07 0.96 23.85
CA TRP A 166 12.18 0.51 22.46
C TRP A 166 13.58 0.66 21.87
N SER A 167 14.37 1.60 22.33
CA SER A 167 15.70 1.91 21.78
C SER A 167 16.72 2.20 22.87
N CYS A 168 17.99 1.85 22.60
CA CYS A 168 19.12 2.11 23.47
C CYS A 168 19.82 3.41 23.05
N PHE A 169 19.67 4.46 23.85
CA PHE A 169 20.33 5.75 23.61
C PHE A 169 21.70 5.76 24.28
N PRO A 170 22.79 6.00 23.53
CA PRO A 170 24.13 6.09 24.08
C PRO A 170 24.34 7.38 24.86
N ASN A 171 25.49 7.49 25.57
CA ASN A 171 25.91 8.75 26.17
C ASN A 171 25.84 9.88 25.14
N THR A 172 25.28 11.01 25.57
CA THR A 172 25.04 12.12 24.68
C THR A 172 25.33 13.44 25.40
N ALA A 173 26.05 14.33 24.74
CA ALA A 173 26.41 15.63 25.29
C ALA A 173 25.18 16.46 25.64
N VAL A 174 25.28 17.26 26.71
CA VAL A 174 24.21 18.16 27.17
C VAL A 174 23.82 19.15 26.06
N ASN A 175 22.53 19.51 26.03
CA ASN A 175 21.93 20.39 25.04
C ASN A 175 22.05 19.90 23.57
N THR A 176 22.14 18.57 23.39
CA THR A 176 22.10 17.95 22.07
C THR A 176 20.94 16.96 21.97
N THR A 177 20.48 16.77 20.72
CA THR A 177 19.47 15.76 20.40
C THR A 177 20.14 14.56 19.73
N LYS A 178 19.96 13.38 20.32
CA LYS A 178 20.41 12.13 19.71
C LYS A 178 19.33 11.56 18.82
N THR A 179 19.72 11.23 17.59
CA THR A 179 18.86 10.51 16.62
C THR A 179 19.29 9.05 16.54
N LEU A 180 18.31 8.14 16.53
CA LEU A 180 18.51 6.71 16.32
C LEU A 180 17.47 6.20 15.34
N GLN A 181 17.83 5.14 14.61
CA GLN A 181 16.87 4.45 13.77
C GLN A 181 15.71 3.92 14.60
N CYS A 182 14.47 4.10 14.10
CA CYS A 182 13.29 3.61 14.78
C CYS A 182 13.35 2.10 14.96
N SER A 183 13.05 1.63 16.17
CA SER A 183 12.94 0.20 16.46
C SER A 183 11.80 -0.43 15.65
N SER A 184 11.97 -1.68 15.23
CA SER A 184 10.93 -2.47 14.56
C SER A 184 9.63 -2.59 15.39
N GLN A 185 9.70 -2.37 16.70
CA GLN A 185 8.56 -2.38 17.61
C GLN A 185 7.62 -1.19 17.44
N VAL A 186 8.15 -0.05 17.02
CA VAL A 186 7.38 1.18 16.80
C VAL A 186 6.53 1.07 15.53
N TYR A 187 6.99 0.30 14.56
CA TYR A 187 6.31 0.11 13.30
C TYR A 187 5.11 -0.84 13.45
N GLU A 188 4.00 -0.53 12.80
CA GLU A 188 2.81 -1.38 12.79
C GLU A 188 2.91 -2.53 11.77
N SER A 189 3.78 -2.40 10.76
CA SER A 189 4.00 -3.39 9.70
C SER A 189 5.36 -4.07 9.81
N PRO A 190 5.43 -5.41 9.66
CA PRO A 190 6.71 -6.14 9.65
C PRO A 190 7.58 -5.84 8.42
N ASP A 191 6.96 -5.46 7.29
CA ASP A 191 7.63 -5.22 6.00
C ASP A 191 8.15 -3.78 5.83
N ASN A 192 8.63 -3.16 6.90
CA ASN A 192 9.13 -1.80 6.81
C ASN A 192 10.48 -1.73 6.13
N VAL A 193 10.47 -1.19 4.94
CA VAL A 193 11.66 -0.83 4.17
C VAL A 193 12.19 0.56 4.56
N CYS A 194 11.32 1.40 5.14
CA CYS A 194 11.66 2.76 5.55
C CYS A 194 12.46 2.81 6.84
N THR A 195 13.69 3.28 6.79
CA THR A 195 14.48 3.66 7.96
C THR A 195 14.09 5.07 8.41
N LEU A 196 13.21 5.14 9.40
CA LEU A 196 12.80 6.40 10.05
C LEU A 196 13.63 6.60 11.33
N GLU A 197 13.75 7.83 11.79
CA GLU A 197 14.58 8.18 12.95
C GLU A 197 13.73 8.66 14.11
N SER A 198 14.02 8.14 15.31
CA SER A 198 13.53 8.64 16.58
C SER A 198 14.49 9.66 17.16
N LYS A 199 13.99 10.59 17.97
CA LYS A 199 14.78 11.68 18.55
C LYS A 199 14.60 11.73 20.05
N LYS A 200 15.72 11.86 20.78
CA LYS A 200 15.72 12.06 22.23
C LYS A 200 16.67 13.18 22.60
N GLU A 201 16.19 14.10 23.42
CA GLU A 201 16.91 15.31 23.80
C GLU A 201 17.56 15.13 25.17
N CYS A 202 18.85 15.48 25.25
CA CYS A 202 19.60 15.62 26.48
C CYS A 202 19.68 17.11 26.85
N TYR A 203 19.18 17.48 28.02
CA TYR A 203 19.12 18.87 28.47
C TYR A 203 19.80 19.08 29.82
N TRP A 204 20.22 20.31 30.10
CA TRP A 204 20.79 20.72 31.37
C TRP A 204 19.70 21.03 32.41
N ASN A 205 19.76 20.34 33.54
CA ASN A 205 18.91 20.67 34.69
C ASN A 205 19.66 21.54 35.71
N GLY A 206 19.38 22.82 35.71
CA GLY A 206 20.04 23.78 36.60
C GLY A 206 19.76 23.58 38.10
N THR A 207 18.69 22.87 38.47
CA THR A 207 18.35 22.58 39.89
C THR A 207 19.18 21.43 40.42
N LEU A 208 19.45 20.41 39.60
CA LEU A 208 20.22 19.24 40.00
C LEU A 208 21.70 19.33 39.58
N GLU A 209 22.07 20.37 38.83
CA GLU A 209 23.39 20.53 38.22
C GLU A 209 23.88 19.30 37.44
N LEU A 210 22.98 18.64 36.72
CA LEU A 210 23.21 17.41 35.95
C LEU A 210 22.56 17.47 34.58
N ALA A 211 23.16 16.78 33.61
CA ALA A 211 22.53 16.51 32.31
C ALA A 211 21.46 15.42 32.45
N LEU A 212 20.25 15.68 32.00
CA LEU A 212 19.13 14.74 32.05
C LEU A 212 18.49 14.53 30.69
N TRP A 213 18.03 13.32 30.48
CA TRP A 213 17.20 13.00 29.32
C TRP A 213 15.79 13.57 29.48
N ASN A 214 15.24 14.10 28.38
CA ASN A 214 13.81 14.35 28.28
C ASN A 214 13.05 13.04 28.56
N GLN A 215 11.99 13.13 29.38
CA GLN A 215 11.24 11.94 29.81
C GLN A 215 10.63 11.18 28.63
N GLN A 216 10.23 11.90 27.58
CA GLN A 216 9.64 11.32 26.38
C GLN A 216 10.64 11.34 25.23
N THR A 217 10.72 10.21 24.52
CA THR A 217 11.40 10.11 23.24
C THR A 217 10.41 10.46 22.14
N ASP A 218 10.81 11.28 21.20
CA ASP A 218 9.99 11.63 20.04
C ASP A 218 10.06 10.52 18.98
N TYR A 219 8.99 9.73 18.90
CA TYR A 219 8.75 8.72 17.89
C TYR A 219 7.74 9.17 16.82
N SER A 220 7.39 10.45 16.76
CA SER A 220 6.40 10.96 15.79
C SER A 220 6.83 10.70 14.35
N SER A 221 8.13 10.84 14.07
CA SER A 221 8.72 10.55 12.77
C SER A 221 8.71 9.05 12.40
N CYS A 222 8.56 8.15 13.37
CA CYS A 222 8.53 6.70 13.14
C CYS A 222 7.15 6.20 12.66
N LYS A 223 6.14 7.05 12.63
CA LYS A 223 4.82 6.68 12.14
C LYS A 223 4.85 6.55 10.62
N ILE A 224 4.47 5.38 10.12
CA ILE A 224 4.40 5.09 8.68
C ILE A 224 3.12 5.63 8.05
N ALA A 225 2.04 5.71 8.82
CA ALA A 225 0.75 6.14 8.32
C ALA A 225 0.79 7.47 7.53
N PRO A 226 1.48 8.55 7.97
CA PRO A 226 1.60 9.77 7.18
C PRO A 226 2.33 9.60 5.85
N VAL A 227 3.34 8.70 5.77
CA VAL A 227 4.07 8.41 4.55
C VAL A 227 3.16 7.75 3.52
N TYR A 228 2.42 6.71 3.93
CA TYR A 228 1.44 6.06 3.07
C TYR A 228 0.28 6.97 2.69
N GLN A 229 -0.18 7.82 3.61
CA GLN A 229 -1.21 8.82 3.32
C GLN A 229 -0.76 9.75 2.20
N GLY A 230 0.43 10.36 2.29
CA GLY A 230 0.98 11.25 1.26
C GLY A 230 1.13 10.54 -0.10
N ARG A 231 1.59 9.28 -0.11
CA ARG A 231 1.68 8.46 -1.32
C ARG A 231 0.30 8.21 -1.95
N TYR A 232 -0.71 7.88 -1.16
CA TYR A 232 -2.06 7.61 -1.67
C TYR A 232 -2.78 8.89 -2.14
N GLU A 233 -2.61 10.01 -1.46
CA GLU A 233 -3.14 11.31 -1.89
C GLU A 233 -2.55 11.74 -3.22
N TYR A 234 -1.22 11.63 -3.39
CA TYR A 234 -0.56 11.86 -4.67
C TYR A 234 -1.13 10.99 -5.78
N TYR A 235 -1.28 9.68 -5.52
CA TYR A 235 -1.83 8.74 -6.50
C TYR A 235 -3.27 9.11 -6.90
N VAL A 236 -4.12 9.48 -5.94
CA VAL A 236 -5.49 9.92 -6.20
C VAL A 236 -5.50 11.17 -7.10
N ILE A 237 -4.65 12.16 -6.84
CA ILE A 237 -4.53 13.36 -7.67
C ILE A 237 -4.10 12.98 -9.11
N ALA A 238 -3.10 12.12 -9.26
CA ALA A 238 -2.63 11.66 -10.56
C ALA A 238 -3.73 10.92 -11.34
N LEU A 239 -4.54 10.09 -10.66
CA LEU A 239 -5.68 9.41 -11.27
C LEU A 239 -6.78 10.38 -11.70
N ILE A 240 -7.08 11.41 -10.90
CA ILE A 240 -8.06 12.45 -11.27
C ILE A 240 -7.62 13.19 -12.53
N ILE A 241 -6.35 13.60 -12.61
CA ILE A 241 -5.78 14.25 -13.80
C ILE A 241 -5.94 13.33 -15.03
N SER A 242 -5.64 12.05 -14.88
CA SER A 242 -5.80 11.06 -15.95
C SER A 242 -7.25 10.92 -16.43
N VAL A 243 -8.22 10.90 -15.50
CA VAL A 243 -9.66 10.86 -15.84
C VAL A 243 -10.07 12.13 -16.59
N VAL A 244 -9.69 13.32 -16.09
CA VAL A 244 -10.01 14.60 -16.72
C VAL A 244 -9.44 14.68 -18.15
N CYS A 245 -8.22 14.18 -18.37
CA CYS A 245 -7.61 14.14 -19.69
C CYS A 245 -8.24 13.10 -20.63
N SER A 246 -8.69 11.95 -20.10
CA SER A 246 -9.21 10.86 -20.92
C SER A 246 -10.68 11.01 -21.27
N PHE A 247 -11.48 11.62 -20.41
CA PHE A 247 -12.94 11.76 -20.58
C PHE A 247 -13.33 12.49 -21.87
N PRO A 248 -12.74 13.66 -22.25
CA PRO A 248 -13.08 14.34 -23.50
C PRO A 248 -12.76 13.49 -24.72
N ALA A 249 -11.69 12.68 -24.71
CA ALA A 249 -11.36 11.78 -25.80
C ALA A 249 -12.45 10.70 -26.00
N ILE A 250 -13.00 10.15 -24.90
CA ILE A 250 -14.13 9.21 -24.97
C ILE A 250 -15.35 9.91 -25.60
N VAL A 251 -15.66 11.13 -25.15
CA VAL A 251 -16.78 11.90 -25.71
C VAL A 251 -16.62 12.10 -27.23
N ILE A 252 -15.43 12.48 -27.70
CA ILE A 252 -15.13 12.64 -29.14
C ILE A 252 -15.37 11.33 -29.90
N PHE A 253 -14.88 10.20 -29.38
CA PHE A 253 -15.03 8.89 -30.05
C PHE A 253 -16.48 8.37 -30.06
N VAL A 254 -17.31 8.78 -29.10
CA VAL A 254 -18.72 8.36 -29.04
C VAL A 254 -19.61 9.26 -29.87
N THR A 255 -19.35 10.59 -29.86
CA THR A 255 -20.26 11.57 -30.49
C THR A 255 -20.05 11.70 -32.00
N ILE A 256 -18.82 11.49 -32.52
CA ILE A 256 -18.55 11.64 -33.94
C ILE A 256 -18.88 10.34 -34.70
N PRO A 257 -19.92 10.33 -35.57
CA PRO A 257 -20.40 9.10 -36.24
C PRO A 257 -19.36 8.42 -37.12
N SER A 258 -18.50 9.20 -37.78
CA SER A 258 -17.41 8.70 -38.62
C SER A 258 -16.39 7.89 -37.82
N LEU A 259 -16.02 8.37 -36.64
CA LEU A 259 -15.07 7.71 -35.75
C LEU A 259 -15.70 6.52 -35.02
N ARG A 260 -16.96 6.65 -34.57
CA ARG A 260 -17.66 5.64 -33.77
C ARG A 260 -17.75 4.27 -34.44
N ASN A 261 -17.85 4.22 -35.77
CA ASN A 261 -18.03 2.98 -36.55
C ASN A 261 -16.71 2.34 -36.98
N THR A 262 -15.59 3.02 -36.84
CA THR A 262 -14.26 2.51 -37.22
C THR A 262 -13.76 1.51 -36.16
N LYS A 263 -13.51 0.23 -36.55
CA LYS A 263 -13.15 -0.84 -35.60
C LYS A 263 -11.91 -0.53 -34.74
N ARG A 264 -10.89 0.04 -35.35
CA ARG A 264 -9.69 0.51 -34.61
C ARG A 264 -10.05 1.47 -33.51
N VAL A 265 -10.90 2.46 -33.79
CA VAL A 265 -11.36 3.45 -32.83
C VAL A 265 -12.22 2.81 -31.73
N ILE A 266 -13.04 1.79 -32.08
CA ILE A 266 -13.85 1.05 -31.10
C ILE A 266 -12.96 0.39 -30.04
N PHE A 267 -11.85 -0.24 -30.43
CA PHE A 267 -10.92 -0.87 -29.48
C PHE A 267 -10.27 0.16 -28.56
N HIS A 268 -9.68 1.22 -29.10
CA HIS A 268 -9.05 2.27 -28.29
C HIS A 268 -10.06 3.00 -27.38
N ARG A 269 -11.29 3.21 -27.85
CA ARG A 269 -12.37 3.75 -27.02
C ARG A 269 -12.70 2.82 -25.86
N ASN A 270 -12.84 1.51 -26.10
CA ASN A 270 -13.12 0.53 -25.05
C ASN A 270 -12.00 0.51 -24.01
N LEU A 271 -10.74 0.54 -24.46
CA LEU A 271 -9.59 0.65 -23.56
C LEU A 271 -9.63 1.93 -22.71
N LEU A 272 -9.93 3.09 -23.32
CA LEU A 272 -10.07 4.35 -22.59
C LEU A 272 -11.21 4.30 -21.54
N ILE A 273 -12.34 3.71 -21.90
CA ILE A 273 -13.47 3.53 -20.97
C ILE A 273 -13.05 2.66 -19.78
N THR A 274 -12.38 1.52 -20.03
CA THR A 274 -11.92 0.64 -18.93
C THR A 274 -10.87 1.30 -18.05
N LEU A 275 -9.97 2.12 -18.63
CA LEU A 275 -8.99 2.92 -17.87
C LEU A 275 -9.66 3.96 -16.98
N VAL A 276 -10.67 4.66 -17.47
CA VAL A 276 -11.43 5.64 -16.68
C VAL A 276 -12.21 4.95 -15.56
N VAL A 277 -12.89 3.83 -15.85
CA VAL A 277 -13.61 3.05 -14.83
C VAL A 277 -12.64 2.53 -13.75
N ARG A 278 -11.49 1.96 -14.14
CA ARG A 278 -10.44 1.53 -13.22
C ARG A 278 -9.97 2.70 -12.33
N ASN A 279 -9.67 3.83 -12.93
CA ASN A 279 -9.18 5.00 -12.19
C ASN A 279 -10.22 5.49 -11.17
N ILE A 280 -11.50 5.57 -11.54
CA ILE A 280 -12.58 5.95 -10.61
C ILE A 280 -12.71 4.96 -9.46
N LEU A 281 -12.71 3.65 -9.73
CA LEU A 281 -12.81 2.62 -8.68
C LEU A 281 -11.58 2.64 -7.76
N ASN A 282 -10.38 2.87 -8.29
CA ASN A 282 -9.17 3.03 -7.50
C ASN A 282 -9.20 4.29 -6.63
N ILE A 283 -9.69 5.43 -7.15
CA ILE A 283 -9.91 6.65 -6.36
C ILE A 283 -10.83 6.36 -5.18
N LEU A 284 -11.98 5.71 -5.44
CA LEU A 284 -12.93 5.36 -4.39
C LEU A 284 -12.32 4.40 -3.36
N LEU A 285 -11.61 3.37 -3.80
CA LEU A 285 -10.98 2.40 -2.91
C LEU A 285 -9.90 3.06 -2.04
N LYS A 286 -9.03 3.89 -2.64
CA LYS A 286 -7.98 4.60 -1.90
C LYS A 286 -8.56 5.60 -0.93
N GLN A 287 -9.53 6.41 -1.35
CA GLN A 287 -10.10 7.49 -0.52
C GLN A 287 -10.99 6.95 0.61
N LEU A 288 -11.90 6.01 0.30
CA LEU A 288 -12.94 5.58 1.25
C LEU A 288 -12.49 4.40 2.14
N VAL A 289 -11.43 3.67 1.76
CA VAL A 289 -11.01 2.50 2.52
C VAL A 289 -9.60 2.67 3.08
N LEU A 290 -8.62 3.01 2.23
CA LEU A 290 -7.21 3.02 2.64
C LEU A 290 -6.82 4.30 3.39
N ILE A 291 -7.18 5.48 2.89
CA ILE A 291 -6.91 6.74 3.58
C ILE A 291 -7.75 6.84 4.86
N ASP A 292 -9.02 6.41 4.82
CA ASP A 292 -9.85 6.31 6.02
C ASP A 292 -9.21 5.44 7.09
N ALA A 293 -8.69 4.27 6.72
CA ALA A 293 -8.00 3.37 7.66
C ALA A 293 -6.73 3.97 8.27
N LEU A 294 -6.00 4.83 7.54
CA LEU A 294 -4.80 5.50 8.05
C LEU A 294 -5.13 6.67 8.99
N LEU A 295 -6.29 7.32 8.79
CA LEU A 295 -6.73 8.47 9.58
C LEU A 295 -7.55 8.08 10.82
N THR A 296 -8.15 6.90 10.81
CA THR A 296 -9.03 6.44 11.91
C THR A 296 -8.20 6.09 13.15
N PRO A 297 -8.49 6.68 14.32
CA PRO A 297 -7.81 6.35 15.57
C PRO A 297 -7.98 4.87 15.95
N ALA A 298 -6.98 4.26 16.57
CA ALA A 298 -6.97 2.85 16.96
C ALA A 298 -8.14 2.42 17.89
N GLN A 299 -8.87 3.37 18.46
CA GLN A 299 -10.04 3.13 19.34
C GLN A 299 -11.37 3.04 18.58
N THR A 300 -11.43 3.49 17.32
CA THR A 300 -12.63 3.48 16.49
C THR A 300 -12.49 2.48 15.36
N ARG A 301 -13.55 1.71 15.06
CA ARG A 301 -13.53 0.77 13.94
C ARG A 301 -13.59 1.53 12.61
N GLY A 302 -12.49 1.58 11.89
CA GLY A 302 -12.44 2.08 10.52
C GLY A 302 -13.22 1.20 9.53
N VAL A 303 -13.47 1.72 8.33
CA VAL A 303 -14.17 1.01 7.25
C VAL A 303 -13.49 -0.32 6.92
N MET A 304 -12.16 -0.36 6.91
CA MET A 304 -11.38 -1.56 6.60
C MET A 304 -11.54 -2.65 7.66
N GLU A 305 -11.55 -2.30 8.95
CA GLU A 305 -11.75 -3.23 10.06
C GLU A 305 -13.20 -3.75 10.13
N GLY A 306 -14.16 -2.90 9.76
CA GLY A 306 -15.57 -3.26 9.69
C GLY A 306 -15.88 -4.33 8.66
N ASN A 307 -15.00 -4.53 7.68
CA ASN A 307 -15.04 -5.60 6.66
C ASN A 307 -16.44 -5.81 6.05
N SER A 308 -17.13 -4.70 5.77
CA SER A 308 -18.52 -4.69 5.29
C SER A 308 -18.64 -5.28 3.87
N VAL A 309 -19.84 -5.71 3.51
CA VAL A 309 -20.11 -6.29 2.17
C VAL A 309 -19.81 -5.27 1.06
N TRP A 310 -20.18 -3.99 1.25
CA TRP A 310 -19.94 -2.96 0.22
C TRP A 310 -18.44 -2.74 -0.04
N CYS A 311 -17.62 -2.77 1.00
CA CYS A 311 -16.20 -2.59 0.92
C CYS A 311 -15.51 -3.74 0.16
N ARG A 312 -15.90 -5.01 0.44
CA ARG A 312 -15.45 -6.19 -0.33
C ARG A 312 -15.90 -6.14 -1.78
N THR A 313 -17.14 -5.68 -2.02
CA THR A 313 -17.69 -5.49 -3.37
C THR A 313 -16.89 -4.44 -4.15
N LEU A 314 -16.51 -3.33 -3.51
CA LEU A 314 -15.67 -2.29 -4.12
C LEU A 314 -14.30 -2.86 -4.49
N SER A 315 -13.66 -3.64 -3.62
CA SER A 315 -12.39 -4.32 -3.90
C SER A 315 -12.50 -5.31 -5.06
N PHE A 316 -13.58 -6.09 -5.12
CA PHE A 316 -13.86 -7.01 -6.22
C PHE A 316 -13.99 -6.29 -7.56
N PHE A 317 -14.78 -5.21 -7.62
CA PHE A 317 -14.94 -4.44 -8.86
C PHE A 317 -13.67 -3.69 -9.25
N SER A 318 -12.89 -3.19 -8.28
CA SER A 318 -11.59 -2.57 -8.56
C SER A 318 -10.61 -3.58 -9.18
N SER A 319 -10.53 -4.81 -8.63
CA SER A 319 -9.73 -5.89 -9.21
C SER A 319 -10.22 -6.31 -10.59
N SER A 320 -11.54 -6.41 -10.79
CA SER A 320 -12.14 -6.73 -12.08
C SER A 320 -11.89 -5.64 -13.14
N ALA A 321 -12.00 -4.36 -12.75
CA ALA A 321 -11.69 -3.24 -13.64
C ALA A 321 -10.20 -3.24 -14.06
N MET A 322 -9.29 -3.60 -13.15
CA MET A 322 -7.89 -3.79 -13.51
C MET A 322 -7.73 -4.91 -14.55
N ASN A 323 -8.37 -6.08 -14.34
CA ASN A 323 -8.33 -7.18 -15.32
C ASN A 323 -8.91 -6.77 -16.68
N SER A 324 -9.98 -5.93 -16.70
CA SER A 324 -10.58 -5.45 -17.94
C SER A 324 -9.61 -4.60 -18.78
N VAL A 325 -8.76 -3.79 -18.11
CA VAL A 325 -7.71 -3.03 -18.79
C VAL A 325 -6.71 -3.98 -19.47
N TYR A 326 -6.24 -5.02 -18.78
CA TYR A 326 -5.32 -6.02 -19.37
C TYR A 326 -5.98 -6.79 -20.51
N ALA A 327 -7.25 -7.18 -20.37
CA ALA A 327 -7.99 -7.85 -21.42
C ALA A 327 -8.17 -6.97 -22.67
N CYS A 328 -8.49 -5.68 -22.50
CA CYS A 328 -8.59 -4.73 -23.61
C CYS A 328 -7.23 -4.51 -24.28
N MET A 329 -6.13 -4.36 -23.50
CA MET A 329 -4.78 -4.24 -24.03
C MET A 329 -4.38 -5.47 -24.87
N LEU A 330 -4.74 -6.68 -24.42
CA LEU A 330 -4.47 -7.92 -25.17
C LEU A 330 -5.21 -7.92 -26.51
N VAL A 331 -6.48 -7.55 -26.51
CA VAL A 331 -7.30 -7.49 -27.73
C VAL A 331 -6.80 -6.41 -28.69
N ASP A 332 -6.45 -5.23 -28.19
CA ASP A 332 -5.86 -4.15 -29.00
C ASP A 332 -4.53 -4.61 -29.61
N GLY A 333 -3.67 -5.23 -28.82
CA GLY A 333 -2.40 -5.78 -29.28
C GLY A 333 -2.57 -6.84 -30.37
N TYR A 334 -3.46 -7.81 -30.14
CA TYR A 334 -3.79 -8.84 -31.12
C TYR A 334 -4.36 -8.25 -32.41
N TYR A 335 -5.28 -7.30 -32.32
CA TYR A 335 -5.87 -6.63 -33.48
C TYR A 335 -4.81 -5.88 -34.29
N LEU A 336 -3.95 -5.11 -33.61
CA LEU A 336 -2.87 -4.36 -34.26
C LEU A 336 -1.87 -5.28 -34.91
N HIS A 337 -1.45 -6.35 -34.23
CA HIS A 337 -0.57 -7.37 -34.81
C HIS A 337 -1.20 -7.99 -36.07
N LYS A 338 -2.49 -8.37 -36.02
CA LYS A 338 -3.21 -8.94 -37.16
C LYS A 338 -3.25 -8.00 -38.36
N VAL A 339 -3.49 -6.71 -38.15
CA VAL A 339 -3.55 -5.69 -39.23
C VAL A 339 -2.18 -5.47 -39.87
N ILE A 340 -1.11 -5.47 -39.08
CA ILE A 340 0.27 -5.21 -39.56
C ILE A 340 0.85 -6.43 -40.29
N VAL A 341 0.60 -7.63 -39.75
CA VAL A 341 1.17 -8.88 -40.27
C VAL A 341 0.36 -9.42 -41.48
N ARG A 342 -0.98 -9.33 -41.43
CA ARG A 342 -1.88 -9.91 -42.41
C ARG A 342 -2.79 -8.83 -42.99
N THR A 343 -2.32 -8.12 -44.02
CA THR A 343 -3.00 -6.99 -44.66
C THR A 343 -4.41 -7.33 -45.18
N PHE A 344 -4.67 -8.61 -45.54
CA PHE A 344 -5.96 -9.10 -46.04
C PHE A 344 -6.68 -10.10 -45.13
N ALA A 345 -6.37 -10.05 -43.80
CA ALA A 345 -7.00 -10.95 -42.86
C ALA A 345 -8.48 -10.61 -42.64
N LYS A 346 -9.35 -11.65 -42.64
CA LYS A 346 -10.78 -11.50 -42.31
C LYS A 346 -10.94 -10.78 -40.96
N GLU A 347 -11.82 -9.81 -40.96
CA GLU A 347 -12.09 -9.02 -39.73
C GLU A 347 -12.60 -9.90 -38.57
N PRO A 348 -12.18 -9.64 -37.34
CA PRO A 348 -12.63 -10.41 -36.19
C PRO A 348 -14.11 -10.13 -35.90
N HIS A 349 -14.80 -11.14 -35.40
CA HIS A 349 -16.20 -11.03 -35.00
C HIS A 349 -16.32 -10.31 -33.65
N MET A 350 -17.00 -9.17 -33.61
CA MET A 350 -17.02 -8.30 -32.43
C MET A 350 -17.65 -8.96 -31.19
N ILE A 351 -18.68 -9.81 -31.38
CA ILE A 351 -19.32 -10.52 -30.26
C ILE A 351 -18.31 -11.45 -29.56
N THR A 352 -17.53 -12.21 -30.35
CA THR A 352 -16.49 -13.08 -29.79
C THR A 352 -15.47 -12.30 -28.96
N ILE A 353 -15.08 -11.11 -29.41
CA ILE A 353 -14.15 -10.22 -28.69
C ILE A 353 -14.74 -9.79 -27.36
N TYR A 354 -16.00 -9.33 -27.33
CA TYR A 354 -16.65 -8.92 -26.08
C TYR A 354 -16.81 -10.08 -25.10
N VAL A 355 -17.13 -11.28 -25.58
CA VAL A 355 -17.18 -12.48 -24.73
C VAL A 355 -15.81 -12.78 -24.13
N VAL A 356 -14.75 -12.74 -24.93
CA VAL A 356 -13.37 -12.96 -24.45
C VAL A 356 -12.99 -11.92 -23.39
N ILE A 357 -13.22 -10.62 -23.64
CA ILE A 357 -12.94 -9.56 -22.68
C ILE A 357 -13.70 -9.80 -21.36
N THR A 358 -14.99 -10.15 -21.42
CA THR A 358 -15.83 -10.40 -20.25
C THR A 358 -15.31 -11.58 -19.43
N VAL A 359 -14.96 -12.69 -20.07
CA VAL A 359 -14.41 -13.88 -19.40
C VAL A 359 -13.07 -13.55 -18.75
N LEU A 360 -12.15 -12.90 -19.47
CA LEU A 360 -10.84 -12.52 -18.95
C LEU A 360 -10.93 -11.48 -17.81
N THR A 361 -11.99 -10.68 -17.78
CA THR A 361 -12.25 -9.68 -16.73
C THR A 361 -12.72 -10.34 -15.43
N PHE A 362 -13.77 -11.17 -15.51
CA PHE A 362 -14.46 -11.63 -14.32
C PHE A 362 -13.96 -12.97 -13.79
N LEU A 363 -13.53 -13.91 -14.64
CA LEU A 363 -13.11 -15.23 -14.20
C LEU A 363 -11.96 -15.21 -13.18
N PRO A 364 -10.83 -14.48 -13.40
CA PRO A 364 -9.77 -14.41 -12.42
C PRO A 364 -10.19 -13.73 -11.11
N SER A 365 -11.04 -12.69 -11.20
CA SER A 365 -11.56 -11.99 -10.01
C SER A 365 -12.50 -12.87 -9.20
N LEU A 366 -13.32 -13.71 -9.84
CA LEU A 366 -14.19 -14.67 -9.16
C LEU A 366 -13.39 -15.75 -8.44
N ILE A 367 -12.34 -16.30 -9.10
CA ILE A 367 -11.45 -17.26 -8.45
C ILE A 367 -10.80 -16.65 -7.20
N TRP A 368 -10.26 -15.44 -7.33
CA TRP A 368 -9.66 -14.71 -6.23
C TRP A 368 -10.66 -14.44 -5.09
N ALA A 369 -11.86 -13.97 -5.42
CA ALA A 369 -12.90 -13.69 -4.44
C ALA A 369 -13.38 -14.96 -3.71
N THR A 370 -13.48 -16.10 -4.41
CA THR A 370 -13.83 -17.37 -3.78
C THR A 370 -12.74 -17.86 -2.82
N ILE A 371 -11.45 -17.72 -3.19
CA ILE A 371 -10.32 -18.05 -2.31
C ILE A 371 -10.38 -17.22 -1.03
N LEU A 372 -10.56 -15.89 -1.14
CA LEU A 372 -10.64 -15.00 0.02
C LEU A 372 -11.90 -15.25 0.86
N GLY A 373 -13.03 -15.55 0.22
CA GLY A 373 -14.28 -15.89 0.90
C GLY A 373 -14.17 -17.18 1.73
N VAL A 374 -13.59 -18.24 1.15
CA VAL A 374 -13.38 -19.53 1.83
C VAL A 374 -12.38 -19.39 2.98
N LYS A 375 -11.34 -18.57 2.81
CA LYS A 375 -10.35 -18.31 3.86
C LYS A 375 -10.83 -17.30 4.92
N HIS A 376 -12.06 -16.82 4.85
CA HIS A 376 -12.64 -15.81 5.75
C HIS A 376 -11.74 -14.58 5.95
N ARG A 377 -11.10 -14.10 4.86
CA ARG A 377 -10.21 -12.94 4.94
C ARG A 377 -10.96 -11.68 5.36
N ILE A 378 -10.32 -10.93 6.24
CA ILE A 378 -10.78 -9.64 6.78
C ILE A 378 -10.16 -8.47 5.99
N SER A 379 -10.29 -7.25 6.47
CA SER A 379 -9.66 -6.04 5.92
C SER A 379 -10.10 -5.72 4.49
N CYS A 380 -11.39 -5.89 4.19
CA CYS A 380 -11.99 -5.56 2.88
C CYS A 380 -11.32 -6.22 1.67
N TRP A 381 -10.54 -7.29 1.87
CA TRP A 381 -9.78 -7.97 0.82
C TRP A 381 -8.70 -7.09 0.14
N VAL A 382 -8.29 -6.00 0.81
CA VAL A 382 -7.30 -5.06 0.27
C VAL A 382 -5.88 -5.44 0.65
N VAL A 383 -5.71 -6.09 1.82
CA VAL A 383 -4.41 -6.51 2.35
C VAL A 383 -4.15 -7.97 1.98
N ASP A 384 -3.05 -8.19 1.27
CA ASP A 384 -2.55 -9.54 0.97
C ASP A 384 -1.64 -10.00 2.11
N THR A 385 -2.06 -11.01 2.85
CA THR A 385 -1.31 -11.54 4.00
C THR A 385 -0.54 -12.81 3.70
N ASN A 386 -0.97 -13.59 2.69
CA ASN A 386 -0.41 -14.92 2.41
C ASN A 386 -0.20 -15.18 0.91
N GLY A 387 -0.12 -14.13 0.10
CA GLY A 387 0.12 -14.26 -1.33
C GLY A 387 -1.11 -14.68 -2.15
N GLU A 388 -2.34 -14.51 -1.61
CA GLU A 388 -3.56 -14.83 -2.37
C GLU A 388 -3.72 -13.94 -3.60
N GLN A 389 -3.15 -12.74 -3.58
CA GLN A 389 -3.14 -11.80 -4.70
C GLN A 389 -2.48 -12.38 -5.95
N TRP A 390 -1.52 -13.30 -5.80
CA TRP A 390 -0.88 -14.00 -6.91
C TRP A 390 -1.85 -14.78 -7.80
N SER A 391 -3.02 -15.16 -7.29
CA SER A 391 -4.07 -15.83 -8.10
C SER A 391 -4.59 -14.94 -9.24
N VAL A 392 -4.54 -13.62 -9.09
CA VAL A 392 -4.92 -12.65 -10.13
C VAL A 392 -3.69 -12.08 -10.83
N ASP A 393 -2.62 -11.79 -10.10
CA ASP A 393 -1.43 -11.14 -10.65
C ASP A 393 -0.65 -12.06 -11.59
N SER A 394 -0.63 -13.37 -11.36
CA SER A 394 -0.07 -14.33 -12.31
C SER A 394 -0.78 -14.30 -13.67
N PHE A 395 -2.11 -14.17 -13.66
CA PHE A 395 -2.91 -14.04 -14.88
C PHE A 395 -2.61 -12.71 -15.61
N ARG A 396 -2.51 -11.59 -14.88
CA ARG A 396 -2.12 -10.29 -15.44
C ARG A 396 -0.72 -10.35 -16.05
N LEU A 397 0.23 -10.96 -15.35
CA LEU A 397 1.59 -11.16 -15.83
C LEU A 397 1.64 -11.98 -17.12
N LEU A 398 0.84 -13.05 -17.22
CA LEU A 398 0.73 -13.84 -18.44
C LEU A 398 0.26 -12.99 -19.64
N ILE A 399 -0.78 -12.16 -19.45
CA ILE A 399 -1.25 -11.24 -20.50
C ILE A 399 -0.15 -10.26 -20.91
N LEU A 400 0.60 -9.71 -19.95
CA LEU A 400 1.71 -8.80 -20.23
C LEU A 400 2.82 -9.47 -21.04
N ILE A 401 3.16 -10.71 -20.73
CA ILE A 401 4.15 -11.50 -21.50
C ILE A 401 3.65 -11.69 -22.92
N ILE A 402 2.39 -12.07 -23.12
CA ILE A 402 1.81 -12.23 -24.47
C ILE A 402 1.87 -10.90 -25.23
N ASN A 403 1.49 -9.79 -24.59
CA ASN A 403 1.55 -8.46 -25.19
C ASN A 403 2.99 -8.05 -25.55
N ALA A 404 3.97 -8.36 -24.72
CA ALA A 404 5.37 -8.12 -25.01
C ALA A 404 5.84 -8.89 -26.26
N VAL A 405 5.46 -10.17 -26.38
CA VAL A 405 5.78 -11.00 -27.55
C VAL A 405 5.14 -10.42 -28.81
N LEU A 406 3.85 -10.03 -28.76
CA LEU A 406 3.16 -9.40 -29.88
C LEU A 406 3.85 -8.09 -30.31
N LEU A 407 4.25 -7.26 -29.37
CA LEU A 407 4.96 -6.02 -29.66
C LEU A 407 6.33 -6.26 -30.29
N LEU A 408 7.11 -7.21 -29.76
CA LEU A 408 8.42 -7.56 -30.32
C LEU A 408 8.28 -8.08 -31.76
N ASP A 409 7.26 -8.89 -32.05
CA ASP A 409 7.01 -9.36 -33.40
C ASP A 409 6.59 -8.24 -34.36
N ILE A 410 5.74 -7.31 -33.91
CA ILE A 410 5.41 -6.08 -34.66
C ILE A 410 6.68 -5.26 -34.97
N ILE A 411 7.54 -5.04 -33.98
CA ILE A 411 8.81 -4.31 -34.18
C ILE A 411 9.69 -5.04 -35.19
N ARG A 412 9.86 -6.35 -35.04
CA ARG A 412 10.63 -7.19 -35.97
C ARG A 412 10.15 -7.04 -37.40
N ILE A 413 8.84 -7.15 -37.65
CA ILE A 413 8.24 -7.04 -38.97
C ILE A 413 8.43 -5.65 -39.56
N MET A 414 8.25 -4.59 -38.74
CA MET A 414 8.46 -3.22 -39.15
C MET A 414 9.92 -2.97 -39.54
N LEU A 415 10.88 -3.46 -38.75
CA LEU A 415 12.32 -3.36 -39.06
C LEU A 415 12.69 -4.12 -40.31
N SER A 416 12.09 -5.30 -40.56
CA SER A 416 12.30 -6.07 -41.78
C SER A 416 11.79 -5.31 -43.00
N LYS A 417 10.59 -4.71 -42.93
CA LYS A 417 10.04 -3.86 -44.01
C LYS A 417 10.90 -2.61 -44.27
N MET A 418 11.53 -2.04 -43.24
CA MET A 418 12.49 -0.93 -43.38
C MET A 418 13.72 -1.31 -44.18
N LYS A 419 14.24 -2.52 -44.00
CA LYS A 419 15.41 -3.01 -44.74
C LYS A 419 15.13 -3.27 -46.24
N GLN A 420 13.89 -3.53 -46.60
CA GLN A 420 13.48 -3.89 -47.98
C GLN A 420 13.03 -2.70 -48.83
N GLY A 421 12.79 -1.51 -48.29
CA GLY A 421 12.16 -0.40 -49.00
C GLY A 421 12.96 0.88 -49.05
N ASN A 422 12.98 1.53 -50.23
CA ASN A 422 13.62 2.84 -50.48
C ASN A 422 12.93 4.04 -49.81
N THR A 423 11.94 3.84 -48.91
CA THR A 423 11.18 4.91 -48.26
C THR A 423 11.49 4.97 -46.77
N THR A 424 12.69 5.49 -46.44
CA THR A 424 13.21 5.58 -45.07
C THR A 424 12.41 6.50 -44.15
N THR A 425 11.81 7.57 -44.66
CA THR A 425 11.07 8.57 -43.84
C THR A 425 9.73 8.08 -43.34
N GLN A 426 8.92 7.41 -44.17
CA GLN A 426 7.60 6.86 -43.76
C GLN A 426 7.76 5.71 -42.77
N THR A 427 8.72 4.83 -43.02
CA THR A 427 8.97 3.67 -42.15
C THR A 427 9.58 4.07 -40.81
N MET A 428 10.41 5.11 -40.78
CA MET A 428 10.92 5.67 -39.54
C MET A 428 9.79 6.35 -38.72
N ALA A 429 8.86 7.02 -39.38
CA ALA A 429 7.67 7.57 -38.71
C ALA A 429 6.80 6.46 -38.11
N ALA A 430 6.60 5.36 -38.85
CA ALA A 430 5.87 4.19 -38.37
C ALA A 430 6.60 3.50 -37.20
N PHE A 431 7.93 3.38 -37.25
CA PHE A 431 8.72 2.84 -36.15
C PHE A 431 8.62 3.71 -34.88
N ARG A 432 8.75 5.03 -35.00
CA ARG A 432 8.52 5.95 -33.89
C ARG A 432 7.11 5.80 -33.32
N ALA A 433 6.08 5.70 -34.18
CA ALA A 433 4.72 5.45 -33.76
C ALA A 433 4.58 4.12 -32.97
N THR A 434 5.31 3.08 -33.37
CA THR A 434 5.31 1.78 -32.65
C THR A 434 5.96 1.88 -31.27
N LEU A 435 7.01 2.68 -31.10
CA LEU A 435 7.60 2.91 -29.78
C LEU A 435 6.64 3.64 -28.83
N PHE A 436 5.79 4.52 -29.33
CA PHE A 436 4.74 5.14 -28.51
C PHE A 436 3.64 4.16 -28.10
N LEU A 437 3.59 2.95 -28.66
CA LEU A 437 2.65 1.90 -28.24
C LEU A 437 3.13 1.14 -26.99
N ILE A 438 4.37 1.30 -26.54
CA ILE A 438 4.89 0.64 -25.34
C ILE A 438 3.98 0.84 -24.13
N PRO A 439 3.49 2.06 -23.81
CA PRO A 439 2.51 2.26 -22.73
C PRO A 439 1.17 1.56 -23.00
N LEU A 440 0.76 1.44 -24.27
CA LEU A 440 -0.48 0.76 -24.65
C LEU A 440 -0.42 -0.73 -24.34
N PHE A 441 0.72 -1.38 -24.55
CA PHE A 441 0.91 -2.79 -24.27
C PHE A 441 1.18 -3.09 -22.78
N GLY A 442 1.19 -2.07 -21.92
CA GLY A 442 1.37 -2.25 -20.49
C GLY A 442 2.79 -2.62 -20.07
N LEU A 443 3.80 -2.46 -20.94
CA LEU A 443 5.18 -2.83 -20.63
C LEU A 443 5.76 -2.08 -19.43
N GLN A 444 5.26 -0.87 -19.12
CA GLN A 444 5.62 -0.16 -17.90
C GLN A 444 5.34 -0.98 -16.63
N PHE A 445 4.31 -1.85 -16.63
CA PHE A 445 4.02 -2.73 -15.49
C PHE A 445 5.07 -3.83 -15.29
N LEU A 446 5.77 -4.27 -16.34
CA LEU A 446 6.89 -5.22 -16.18
C LEU A 446 8.05 -4.58 -15.42
N ILE A 447 8.30 -3.29 -15.66
CA ILE A 447 9.35 -2.52 -14.96
C ILE A 447 8.97 -2.33 -13.49
N THR A 448 7.69 -2.13 -13.20
CA THR A 448 7.17 -1.86 -11.86
C THR A 448 6.65 -3.09 -11.11
N ALA A 449 6.56 -4.26 -11.77
CA ALA A 449 6.02 -5.48 -11.17
C ALA A 449 6.94 -6.08 -10.10
N LYS A 450 8.25 -5.93 -10.24
CA LYS A 450 9.21 -6.40 -9.25
C LYS A 450 9.48 -5.25 -8.27
N LYS A 451 8.88 -5.32 -7.08
CA LYS A 451 9.34 -4.55 -5.94
C LYS A 451 10.76 -5.04 -5.63
N THR A 452 11.77 -4.43 -6.24
CA THR A 452 13.14 -4.60 -5.79
C THR A 452 13.16 -4.05 -4.37
N VAL A 453 13.47 -4.89 -3.41
CA VAL A 453 13.76 -4.48 -2.05
C VAL A 453 15.01 -3.58 -2.16
N ILE A 454 14.79 -2.29 -2.33
CA ILE A 454 15.85 -1.29 -2.30
C ILE A 454 16.06 -1.04 -0.81
N ASN A 455 17.07 -1.71 -0.28
CA ASN A 455 17.25 -1.97 1.14
C ASN A 455 17.62 -0.77 2.01
N ASP A 456 17.80 0.47 1.49
CA ASP A 456 18.61 1.36 2.30
C ASP A 456 18.01 2.71 2.71
N THR A 457 16.99 3.23 2.05
CA THR A 457 16.41 4.51 2.46
C THR A 457 14.94 4.65 2.05
N CYS A 458 14.13 5.27 2.91
CA CYS A 458 12.77 5.72 2.57
C CYS A 458 12.71 6.53 1.27
N PHE A 459 13.74 7.32 1.00
CA PHE A 459 13.81 8.17 -0.19
C PHE A 459 13.80 7.37 -1.49
N ALA A 460 14.56 6.28 -1.58
CA ALA A 460 14.58 5.43 -2.78
C ALA A 460 13.26 4.69 -2.98
N GLU A 461 12.65 4.23 -1.88
CA GLU A 461 11.31 3.61 -1.92
C GLU A 461 10.24 4.63 -2.34
N ASP A 462 10.29 5.86 -1.83
CA ASP A 462 9.37 6.93 -2.21
C ASP A 462 9.48 7.24 -3.70
N ILE A 463 10.69 7.44 -4.23
CA ILE A 463 10.89 7.69 -5.66
C ILE A 463 10.29 6.55 -6.49
N TYR A 464 10.54 5.30 -6.11
CA TYR A 464 9.99 4.14 -6.81
C TYR A 464 8.46 4.12 -6.77
N GLU A 465 7.83 4.33 -5.61
CA GLU A 465 6.37 4.33 -5.47
C GLU A 465 5.72 5.50 -6.21
N TYR A 466 6.26 6.72 -6.13
CA TYR A 466 5.78 7.86 -6.90
C TYR A 466 5.93 7.64 -8.41
N PHE A 467 7.05 7.07 -8.85
CA PHE A 467 7.25 6.70 -10.25
C PHE A 467 6.22 5.66 -10.71
N ARG A 468 6.01 4.60 -9.92
CA ARG A 468 5.03 3.54 -10.19
C ARG A 468 3.62 4.11 -10.31
N TYR A 469 3.18 4.93 -9.36
CA TYR A 469 1.87 5.57 -9.38
C TYR A 469 1.70 6.53 -10.57
N THR A 470 2.74 7.29 -10.89
CA THR A 470 2.73 8.19 -12.05
C THR A 470 2.56 7.41 -13.35
N MET A 471 3.34 6.36 -13.55
CA MET A 471 3.26 5.53 -14.76
C MET A 471 1.91 4.85 -14.91
N GLU A 472 1.36 4.35 -13.81
CA GLU A 472 0.04 3.71 -13.80
C GLU A 472 -1.09 4.72 -14.09
N ALA A 473 -1.08 5.88 -13.47
CA ALA A 473 -2.07 6.93 -13.69
C ALA A 473 -1.97 7.53 -15.11
N ALA A 474 -0.76 7.79 -15.60
CA ALA A 474 -0.52 8.41 -16.89
C ALA A 474 -0.94 7.55 -18.09
N GLN A 475 -1.17 6.25 -17.92
CA GLN A 475 -1.54 5.35 -19.02
C GLN A 475 -2.78 5.84 -19.78
N GLY A 476 -3.85 6.24 -19.07
CA GLY A 476 -5.07 6.77 -19.70
C GLY A 476 -4.81 8.04 -20.49
N MET A 477 -4.02 8.95 -19.91
CA MET A 477 -3.63 10.20 -20.57
C MET A 477 -2.80 9.93 -21.83
N PHE A 478 -1.82 9.04 -21.80
CA PHE A 478 -1.02 8.67 -22.97
C PHE A 478 -1.88 8.06 -24.07
N VAL A 479 -2.79 7.16 -23.74
CA VAL A 479 -3.73 6.58 -24.72
C VAL A 479 -4.61 7.66 -25.34
N ALA A 480 -5.14 8.61 -24.55
CA ALA A 480 -5.94 9.72 -25.04
C ALA A 480 -5.11 10.65 -25.96
N ILE A 481 -3.87 10.98 -25.59
CA ILE A 481 -2.99 11.83 -26.42
C ILE A 481 -2.69 11.14 -27.76
N LEU A 482 -2.26 9.89 -27.75
CA LEU A 482 -1.81 9.19 -28.94
C LEU A 482 -2.95 8.93 -29.93
N PHE A 483 -4.11 8.48 -29.46
CA PHE A 483 -5.18 8.04 -30.35
C PHE A 483 -6.25 9.10 -30.63
N CYS A 484 -6.35 10.13 -29.77
CA CYS A 484 -7.31 11.20 -29.97
C CYS A 484 -6.63 12.54 -30.28
N TYR A 485 -5.83 13.06 -29.35
CA TYR A 485 -5.34 14.43 -29.46
C TYR A 485 -4.20 14.62 -30.47
N ALA A 486 -3.33 13.64 -30.67
CA ALA A 486 -2.26 13.68 -31.68
C ALA A 486 -2.67 13.07 -33.02
N ASN A 487 -3.87 12.53 -33.16
CA ASN A 487 -4.32 11.85 -34.37
C ASN A 487 -4.89 12.82 -35.39
N THR A 488 -4.25 12.91 -36.56
CA THR A 488 -4.66 13.79 -37.66
C THR A 488 -6.04 13.46 -38.24
N GLU A 489 -6.43 12.17 -38.25
CA GLU A 489 -7.75 11.71 -38.69
C GLU A 489 -8.84 12.28 -37.78
N VAL A 490 -8.65 12.20 -36.46
CA VAL A 490 -9.56 12.77 -35.46
C VAL A 490 -9.67 14.29 -35.60
N HIS A 491 -8.54 14.99 -35.78
CA HIS A 491 -8.53 16.43 -36.01
C HIS A 491 -9.30 16.85 -37.25
N ASN A 492 -9.17 16.11 -38.35
CA ASN A 492 -9.88 16.40 -39.58
C ASN A 492 -11.39 16.21 -39.41
N GLU A 493 -11.81 15.12 -38.75
CA GLU A 493 -13.23 14.88 -38.47
C GLU A 493 -13.79 15.92 -37.49
N LEU A 494 -13.05 16.32 -36.47
CA LEU A 494 -13.44 17.39 -35.55
C LEU A 494 -13.62 18.73 -36.28
N LYS A 495 -12.71 19.09 -37.19
CA LYS A 495 -12.86 20.27 -38.05
C LYS A 495 -14.11 20.19 -38.95
N ASN A 496 -14.42 19.01 -39.49
CA ASN A 496 -15.61 18.81 -40.28
C ASN A 496 -16.91 18.97 -39.46
N VAL A 497 -16.95 18.41 -38.25
CA VAL A 497 -18.07 18.60 -37.31
C VAL A 497 -18.24 20.08 -36.93
N TYR A 498 -17.12 20.73 -36.56
CA TYR A 498 -17.12 22.16 -36.24
C TYR A 498 -17.65 23.02 -37.38
N ARG A 499 -17.23 22.76 -38.63
CA ARG A 499 -17.77 23.48 -39.83
C ARG A 499 -19.26 23.24 -39.99
N LYS A 500 -19.76 22.01 -39.86
CA LYS A 500 -21.20 21.70 -39.95
C LYS A 500 -21.96 22.42 -38.85
N LEU A 501 -21.45 22.48 -37.63
CA LEU A 501 -22.05 23.17 -36.51
C LEU A 501 -22.17 24.69 -36.79
N ILE A 502 -21.09 25.32 -37.26
CA ILE A 502 -21.10 26.75 -37.62
C ILE A 502 -22.13 27.04 -38.70
N ILE A 503 -22.19 26.23 -39.77
CA ILE A 503 -23.16 26.39 -40.85
C ILE A 503 -24.60 26.27 -40.28
N HIS A 504 -24.85 25.30 -39.42
CA HIS A 504 -26.16 25.11 -38.80
C HIS A 504 -26.57 26.26 -37.89
N LEU A 505 -25.64 26.77 -37.06
CA LEU A 505 -25.88 27.95 -36.19
C LEU A 505 -26.09 29.22 -37.02
N HIS A 506 -25.35 29.41 -38.11
CA HIS A 506 -25.57 30.53 -39.03
C HIS A 506 -26.96 30.47 -39.69
N GLN A 507 -27.36 29.27 -40.14
CA GLN A 507 -28.68 29.09 -40.76
C GLN A 507 -29.86 29.27 -39.78
N ARG A 508 -29.71 28.86 -38.51
CA ARG A 508 -30.79 28.84 -37.53
C ARG A 508 -30.89 30.14 -36.70
N TYR A 509 -29.76 30.79 -36.42
CA TYR A 509 -29.71 31.94 -35.51
C TYR A 509 -29.10 33.20 -36.15
N GLY A 510 -28.70 33.19 -37.42
CA GLY A 510 -28.05 34.32 -38.08
C GLY A 510 -26.68 34.72 -37.50
N TRP A 511 -26.10 33.85 -36.67
CA TRP A 511 -24.82 34.15 -36.00
C TRP A 511 -23.65 34.07 -36.97
N ASN A 512 -23.02 35.23 -37.26
CA ASN A 512 -21.84 35.31 -38.14
C ASN A 512 -20.57 35.05 -37.32
N ILE A 513 -20.35 33.79 -36.93
CA ILE A 513 -19.16 33.34 -36.18
C ILE A 513 -18.05 32.94 -37.15
N GLY A 514 -17.48 33.87 -37.87
CA GLY A 514 -16.34 33.55 -38.75
C GLY A 514 -16.09 34.66 -39.76
N GLY A 515 -15.03 35.41 -39.53
CA GLY A 515 -14.62 36.45 -40.45
C GLY A 515 -14.41 35.93 -41.87
N ASN A 516 -14.63 36.80 -42.81
CA ASN A 516 -14.52 36.87 -44.29
C ASN A 516 -13.81 35.79 -45.13
N ASN A 517 -13.35 34.69 -44.62
CA ASN A 517 -12.67 33.64 -45.40
C ASN A 517 -13.57 32.52 -45.94
N PHE A 518 -14.87 32.54 -45.65
CA PHE A 518 -15.79 31.47 -46.07
C PHE A 518 -16.43 31.70 -47.44
N SER A 519 -16.37 32.95 -47.93
CA SER A 519 -17.07 33.36 -49.19
C SER A 519 -16.27 33.10 -50.46
N ARG A 520 -14.97 32.79 -50.38
CA ARG A 520 -14.05 32.77 -51.56
C ARG A 520 -13.84 31.40 -52.24
N ARG A 521 -14.49 30.33 -51.79
CA ARG A 521 -14.30 28.98 -52.38
C ARG A 521 -15.55 28.39 -53.09
N ARG A 522 -16.56 29.23 -53.38
CA ARG A 522 -17.83 28.73 -54.03
C ARG A 522 -17.98 29.15 -55.48
N THR A 523 -16.94 29.60 -56.13
CA THR A 523 -16.94 29.98 -57.56
C THR A 523 -15.80 29.33 -58.34
N THR A 524 -15.82 27.99 -58.49
CA THR A 524 -15.18 27.29 -59.60
C THR A 524 -15.71 25.85 -59.64
N THR A 525 -16.99 25.70 -59.98
CA THR A 525 -17.54 24.59 -60.70
C THR A 525 -18.47 25.17 -61.76
N GLY A 526 -17.83 25.77 -62.75
CA GLY A 526 -18.51 26.16 -63.99
C GLY A 526 -18.83 24.92 -64.78
N THR A 527 -20.08 24.83 -65.05
CA THR A 527 -20.72 24.36 -66.28
C THR A 527 -19.76 23.77 -67.32
N TYR A 528 -19.83 22.49 -67.59
CA TYR A 528 -19.57 21.91 -68.90
C TYR A 528 -20.87 21.38 -69.45
N VAL A 529 -21.46 22.18 -70.29
CA VAL A 529 -22.49 21.88 -71.26
C VAL A 529 -21.84 21.03 -72.37
N GLY A 530 -22.53 19.99 -72.82
CA GLY A 530 -22.06 19.00 -73.76
C GLY A 530 -21.77 19.56 -75.16
N ALA A 531 -20.88 18.92 -75.82
CA ALA A 531 -20.82 18.84 -77.29
C ALA A 531 -20.63 17.39 -77.72
N ARG A 532 -21.64 16.90 -78.46
CA ARG A 532 -21.59 15.69 -79.28
C ARG A 532 -20.59 15.88 -80.39
N GLY A 533 -19.93 14.82 -80.79
CA GLY A 533 -19.18 14.71 -82.05
C GLY A 533 -18.37 13.43 -81.99
N SER A 534 -18.90 12.37 -82.41
CA SER A 534 -18.77 11.62 -83.67
C SER A 534 -17.32 11.35 -84.19
N ASN A 535 -17.06 10.10 -84.34
CA ASN A 535 -16.22 9.39 -85.31
C ASN A 535 -14.79 8.95 -85.00
N ASN A 536 -14.70 7.65 -85.03
CA ASN A 536 -13.79 6.79 -85.86
C ASN A 536 -12.34 6.50 -85.42
N GLN A 537 -12.14 5.17 -85.31
CA GLN A 537 -11.04 4.36 -85.83
C GLN A 537 -9.59 4.62 -85.33
N PHE A 538 -9.07 3.74 -84.59
CA PHE A 538 -8.22 2.60 -84.83
C PHE A 538 -7.89 1.91 -83.51
#